data_6d7332d2a51c2ddae92368b78adfba3a
#
_entry.id   6d7332d2a51c2ddae92368b78adfba3a
#
_cell.length_a   1.000
_cell.length_b   1.000
_cell.length_c   1.000
_cell.angle_alpha   90.00
_cell.angle_beta   90.00
_cell.angle_gamma   90.00
#
_symmetry.space_group_name_H-M   'P 1'
#
loop_
_entity.id
_entity.type
_entity.pdbx_description
1 polymer ?
#
loop_
_entity_poly.entity_id
_entity_poly.type
_entity_poly.pdbx_seq_one_letter_code
_entity_poly.pdbx_strand_id
1 'polypeptide(L)'
;GVEYSNETYAVTITVVDNGMGKLEIQSVQFTQRTDVDGNTPVEQPQITDNTVVFTNNYDADEATTNLNGTKDYTDNSGSNPNAANKFTFELKAIGGYATEGGSADNPTIDAANVPMPEGADANTHTITIGNNGTNPDGFAFQTIKYDGTHLNNTYIYEIREVIPQGATENSDGTWTLNGMTYDGTVHTVTVTVADEPNTQGEG
;
A
#
# COMPACT_ATOMS: atom_id res chain seq x y z
N GLY A 1 -12.46 0.35 -6.92
CA GLY A 1 -13.86 0.82 -6.81
C GLY A 1 -14.80 -0.21 -6.19
N VAL A 2 -16.05 0.16 -6.00
CA VAL A 2 -17.09 -0.76 -5.48
C VAL A 2 -17.76 -1.47 -6.64
N GLU A 3 -17.72 -2.79 -6.62
CA GLU A 3 -18.54 -3.65 -7.48
C GLU A 3 -19.85 -3.98 -6.74
N TYR A 4 -20.97 -3.46 -7.24
CA TYR A 4 -22.29 -3.70 -6.65
C TYR A 4 -22.83 -5.04 -7.08
N SER A 5 -23.50 -5.74 -6.16
CA SER A 5 -24.20 -6.98 -6.45
C SER A 5 -25.32 -6.75 -7.49
N ASN A 6 -25.35 -7.61 -8.50
CA ASN A 6 -26.43 -7.70 -9.47
C ASN A 6 -27.40 -8.86 -9.16
N GLU A 7 -27.33 -9.42 -7.96
CA GLU A 7 -28.24 -10.48 -7.53
C GLU A 7 -29.69 -10.03 -7.58
N THR A 8 -30.57 -10.91 -8.02
CA THR A 8 -32.02 -10.67 -8.04
C THR A 8 -32.72 -11.73 -7.24
N TYR A 9 -33.76 -11.32 -6.53
CA TYR A 9 -34.58 -12.22 -5.70
C TYR A 9 -36.04 -12.05 -6.08
N ALA A 10 -36.75 -13.19 -6.18
CA ALA A 10 -38.21 -13.20 -6.25
C ALA A 10 -38.77 -13.46 -4.86
N VAL A 11 -39.80 -12.72 -4.50
CA VAL A 11 -40.56 -12.91 -3.26
C VAL A 11 -41.96 -13.42 -3.59
N THR A 12 -42.34 -14.56 -3.07
CA THR A 12 -43.68 -15.11 -3.21
C THR A 12 -44.38 -15.05 -1.86
N ILE A 13 -45.51 -14.37 -1.80
CA ILE A 13 -46.33 -14.24 -0.59
C ILE A 13 -47.64 -14.97 -0.85
N THR A 14 -47.93 -15.97 -0.02
CA THR A 14 -49.22 -16.67 -0.05
C THR A 14 -50.15 -16.09 1.03
N VAL A 15 -51.28 -15.63 0.58
CA VAL A 15 -52.33 -15.05 1.46
C VAL A 15 -53.55 -15.95 1.39
N VAL A 16 -54.14 -16.26 2.53
CA VAL A 16 -55.32 -17.12 2.67
C VAL A 16 -56.40 -16.41 3.50
N ASP A 17 -57.65 -16.73 3.27
CA ASP A 17 -58.73 -16.38 4.17
C ASP A 17 -58.75 -17.39 5.34
N ASN A 18 -58.81 -16.91 6.58
CA ASN A 18 -58.80 -17.76 7.79
C ASN A 18 -60.23 -18.37 8.08
N GLY A 19 -61.16 -18.23 7.19
CA GLY A 19 -62.54 -18.74 7.35
C GLY A 19 -63.46 -17.87 8.24
N MET A 20 -62.94 -16.75 8.77
CA MET A 20 -63.67 -15.78 9.59
C MET A 20 -63.72 -14.39 8.95
N GLY A 21 -63.46 -14.31 7.63
CA GLY A 21 -63.51 -13.07 6.89
C GLY A 21 -62.25 -12.18 7.07
N LYS A 22 -61.15 -12.76 7.53
CA LYS A 22 -59.85 -12.09 7.71
C LYS A 22 -58.78 -12.78 6.89
N LEU A 23 -57.98 -11.96 6.15
CA LEU A 23 -56.82 -12.47 5.41
C LEU A 23 -55.62 -12.63 6.33
N GLU A 24 -54.89 -13.73 6.12
CA GLU A 24 -53.67 -14.04 6.84
C GLU A 24 -52.58 -14.45 5.87
N ILE A 25 -51.33 -14.07 6.18
CA ILE A 25 -50.16 -14.47 5.39
C ILE A 25 -49.78 -15.90 5.83
N GLN A 26 -49.96 -16.84 4.92
CA GLN A 26 -49.62 -18.26 5.15
C GLN A 26 -48.15 -18.52 4.97
N SER A 27 -47.49 -17.93 4.00
CA SER A 27 -46.05 -18.08 3.77
C SER A 27 -45.47 -16.88 3.03
N VAL A 28 -44.18 -16.65 3.28
CA VAL A 28 -43.30 -15.78 2.52
C VAL A 28 -42.12 -16.62 2.09
N GLN A 29 -41.83 -16.66 0.80
CA GLN A 29 -40.72 -17.42 0.21
C GLN A 29 -39.87 -16.49 -0.62
N PHE A 30 -38.54 -16.56 -0.42
CA PHE A 30 -37.56 -15.89 -1.22
C PHE A 30 -36.87 -16.89 -2.14
N THR A 31 -36.64 -16.53 -3.38
CA THR A 31 -35.95 -17.36 -4.35
C THR A 31 -34.91 -16.50 -5.05
N GLN A 32 -33.63 -16.83 -4.89
CA GLN A 32 -32.56 -16.17 -5.65
C GLN A 32 -32.72 -16.53 -7.13
N ARG A 33 -32.67 -15.53 -8.00
CA ARG A 33 -32.85 -15.67 -9.45
C ARG A 33 -31.55 -15.68 -10.21
N THR A 34 -30.64 -14.80 -9.80
CA THR A 34 -29.34 -14.65 -10.41
C THR A 34 -28.27 -14.55 -9.34
N ASP A 35 -27.07 -14.88 -9.69
CA ASP A 35 -25.89 -14.72 -8.91
C ASP A 35 -25.35 -13.26 -8.97
N VAL A 36 -24.21 -12.96 -8.31
CA VAL A 36 -23.66 -11.61 -8.16
C VAL A 36 -23.40 -10.89 -9.50
N ASP A 37 -23.15 -11.63 -10.58
CA ASP A 37 -22.95 -11.07 -11.93
C ASP A 37 -24.28 -10.67 -12.63
N GLY A 38 -25.42 -11.06 -12.06
CA GLY A 38 -26.73 -10.79 -12.59
C GLY A 38 -27.10 -11.59 -13.86
N ASN A 39 -26.22 -12.45 -14.34
CA ASN A 39 -26.37 -13.18 -15.58
C ASN A 39 -26.54 -14.69 -15.38
N THR A 40 -25.93 -15.25 -14.36
CA THR A 40 -25.96 -16.68 -14.08
C THR A 40 -27.18 -17.05 -13.25
N PRO A 41 -28.13 -17.84 -13.79
CA PRO A 41 -29.26 -18.34 -13.01
C PRO A 41 -28.77 -19.28 -11.89
N VAL A 42 -29.29 -19.10 -10.69
CA VAL A 42 -29.01 -19.98 -9.58
C VAL A 42 -30.01 -21.15 -9.61
N GLU A 43 -29.52 -22.38 -9.73
CA GLU A 43 -30.37 -23.60 -9.83
C GLU A 43 -31.08 -23.96 -8.53
N GLN A 44 -30.51 -23.54 -7.39
CA GLN A 44 -31.07 -23.81 -6.06
C GLN A 44 -31.01 -22.56 -5.19
N PRO A 45 -32.14 -22.01 -4.73
CA PRO A 45 -32.12 -20.88 -3.81
C PRO A 45 -31.60 -21.32 -2.44
N GLN A 46 -30.52 -20.74 -1.98
CA GLN A 46 -29.91 -20.97 -0.65
C GLN A 46 -30.43 -19.96 0.38
N ILE A 47 -31.76 -19.83 0.53
CA ILE A 47 -32.32 -18.90 1.51
C ILE A 47 -32.87 -19.69 2.68
N THR A 48 -32.16 -19.62 3.81
CA THR A 48 -32.49 -20.42 4.99
C THR A 48 -33.37 -19.70 5.99
N ASP A 49 -33.35 -18.38 6.08
CA ASP A 49 -34.01 -17.62 7.16
C ASP A 49 -34.91 -16.46 6.65
N ASN A 50 -35.51 -16.59 5.46
CA ASN A 50 -36.28 -15.50 4.85
C ASN A 50 -35.52 -14.18 4.76
N THR A 51 -34.19 -14.25 4.71
CA THR A 51 -33.29 -13.11 4.62
C THR A 51 -32.58 -13.14 3.28
N VAL A 52 -32.61 -12.06 2.53
CA VAL A 52 -31.81 -11.88 1.32
C VAL A 52 -30.49 -11.21 1.68
N VAL A 53 -29.41 -11.62 1.01
CA VAL A 53 -28.08 -11.05 1.21
C VAL A 53 -27.58 -10.55 -0.13
N PHE A 54 -27.18 -9.29 -0.19
CA PHE A 54 -26.49 -8.69 -1.31
C PHE A 54 -25.02 -8.49 -0.91
N THR A 55 -24.12 -8.99 -1.73
CA THR A 55 -22.68 -8.88 -1.47
C THR A 55 -22.05 -7.91 -2.47
N ASN A 56 -21.54 -6.79 -1.98
CA ASN A 56 -20.75 -5.88 -2.77
C ASN A 56 -19.26 -6.16 -2.53
N ASN A 57 -18.47 -6.13 -3.59
CA ASN A 57 -17.03 -6.24 -3.50
C ASN A 57 -16.42 -4.84 -3.63
N TYR A 58 -15.48 -4.54 -2.76
CA TYR A 58 -14.64 -3.36 -2.89
C TYR A 58 -13.22 -3.78 -3.24
N ASP A 59 -12.72 -3.24 -4.34
CA ASP A 59 -11.34 -3.40 -4.77
C ASP A 59 -10.71 -2.02 -4.97
N ALA A 60 -9.66 -1.75 -4.23
CA ALA A 60 -8.89 -0.52 -4.37
C ALA A 60 -7.85 -0.69 -5.47
N ASP A 61 -7.77 0.28 -6.37
CA ASP A 61 -6.71 0.33 -7.38
C ASP A 61 -5.32 0.39 -6.72
N GLU A 62 -4.32 -0.16 -7.39
CA GLU A 62 -2.94 -0.13 -6.93
C GLU A 62 -2.43 1.32 -6.85
N ALA A 63 -1.94 1.73 -5.69
CA ALA A 63 -1.21 2.99 -5.51
C ALA A 63 0.30 2.76 -5.67
N THR A 64 1.02 3.78 -6.14
CA THR A 64 2.46 3.69 -6.33
C THR A 64 3.20 4.92 -5.83
N THR A 65 4.43 4.74 -5.37
CA THR A 65 5.34 5.85 -5.05
C THR A 65 6.77 5.55 -5.46
N ASN A 66 7.56 6.61 -5.69
CA ASN A 66 9.00 6.52 -5.92
C ASN A 66 9.70 7.36 -4.85
N LEU A 67 10.51 6.72 -4.03
CA LEU A 67 11.36 7.42 -3.08
C LEU A 67 12.66 7.82 -3.78
N ASN A 68 13.05 9.08 -3.63
CA ASN A 68 14.19 9.66 -4.31
C ASN A 68 14.86 10.72 -3.44
N GLY A 69 16.02 11.18 -3.88
CA GLY A 69 16.73 12.26 -3.23
C GLY A 69 17.80 12.85 -4.14
N THR A 70 18.55 13.79 -3.60
CA THR A 70 19.69 14.42 -4.27
C THR A 70 20.94 14.31 -3.42
N LYS A 71 22.06 14.08 -4.07
CA LYS A 71 23.39 14.18 -3.47
C LYS A 71 24.04 15.46 -3.97
N ASP A 72 24.26 16.39 -3.08
CA ASP A 72 25.12 17.55 -3.32
C ASP A 72 26.53 17.22 -2.83
N TYR A 73 27.53 17.46 -3.67
CA TYR A 73 28.94 17.27 -3.31
C TYR A 73 29.81 18.36 -3.92
N THR A 74 30.89 18.68 -3.23
CA THR A 74 31.87 19.65 -3.70
C THR A 74 33.15 18.94 -4.10
N ASP A 75 33.60 19.17 -5.33
CA ASP A 75 34.93 18.74 -5.78
C ASP A 75 35.93 19.87 -5.69
N ASN A 76 36.79 19.82 -4.69
CA ASN A 76 37.85 20.78 -4.46
C ASN A 76 39.10 20.52 -5.34
N SER A 77 39.15 19.44 -6.10
CA SER A 77 40.29 19.12 -6.99
C SER A 77 40.31 19.94 -8.25
N GLY A 78 39.20 20.63 -8.58
CA GLY A 78 39.04 21.39 -9.81
C GLY A 78 38.85 20.52 -11.06
N SER A 79 38.74 19.22 -10.91
CA SER A 79 38.65 18.24 -12.01
C SER A 79 37.22 18.02 -12.49
N ASN A 80 36.20 18.44 -11.71
CA ASN A 80 34.78 18.15 -11.93
C ASN A 80 34.57 16.72 -12.45
N PRO A 81 35.00 15.70 -11.70
CA PRO A 81 34.90 14.33 -12.15
C PRO A 81 33.45 13.91 -12.23
N ASN A 82 33.14 13.12 -13.22
CA ASN A 82 31.87 12.42 -13.25
C ASN A 82 31.74 11.57 -11.97
N ALA A 83 30.77 11.87 -11.14
CA ALA A 83 30.55 11.21 -9.86
C ALA A 83 29.56 10.04 -9.96
N ALA A 84 29.13 9.66 -11.16
CA ALA A 84 28.19 8.55 -11.35
C ALA A 84 28.67 7.28 -10.61
N ASN A 85 27.79 6.71 -9.80
CA ASN A 85 28.04 5.53 -8.98
C ASN A 85 29.22 5.66 -7.97
N LYS A 86 29.61 6.87 -7.62
CA LYS A 86 30.59 7.09 -6.53
C LYS A 86 29.97 7.05 -5.15
N PHE A 87 28.69 7.37 -5.07
CA PHE A 87 27.88 7.32 -3.87
C PHE A 87 26.82 6.24 -4.04
N THR A 88 26.55 5.52 -2.97
CA THR A 88 25.53 4.48 -2.92
C THR A 88 24.53 4.84 -1.85
N PHE A 89 23.25 4.69 -2.14
CA PHE A 89 22.16 4.97 -1.22
C PHE A 89 21.40 3.69 -0.94
N GLU A 90 21.03 3.50 0.32
CA GLU A 90 20.23 2.39 0.79
C GLU A 90 18.84 2.88 1.17
N LEU A 91 17.82 2.19 0.71
CA LEU A 91 16.45 2.23 1.24
C LEU A 91 16.26 0.98 2.09
N LYS A 92 15.78 1.17 3.31
CA LYS A 92 15.48 0.10 4.26
C LYS A 92 14.07 0.23 4.77
N ALA A 93 13.33 -0.87 4.77
CA ALA A 93 12.06 -0.98 5.48
C ALA A 93 12.30 -1.08 6.98
N ILE A 94 11.59 -0.32 7.77
CA ILE A 94 11.69 -0.32 9.24
C ILE A 94 10.48 -1.00 9.86
N GLY A 95 9.29 -0.75 9.34
CA GLY A 95 8.03 -1.28 9.84
C GLY A 95 6.86 -0.42 9.40
N GLY A 96 5.74 -0.58 10.08
CA GLY A 96 4.56 0.23 9.82
C GLY A 96 3.55 0.11 10.94
N TYR A 97 2.44 0.81 10.80
CA TYR A 97 1.34 0.79 11.76
C TYR A 97 0.02 1.12 11.05
N ALA A 98 -1.12 0.73 11.65
CA ALA A 98 -2.42 1.20 11.19
C ALA A 98 -2.51 2.72 11.35
N THR A 99 -2.90 3.44 10.32
CA THR A 99 -2.91 4.92 10.30
C THR A 99 -3.79 5.48 11.42
N GLU A 100 -4.91 4.84 11.73
CA GLU A 100 -5.76 5.19 12.86
C GLU A 100 -5.29 4.46 14.14
N GLY A 101 -4.95 5.22 15.15
CA GLY A 101 -4.56 4.71 16.48
C GLY A 101 -3.15 4.11 16.57
N GLY A 102 -2.41 4.04 15.47
CA GLY A 102 -1.02 3.58 15.44
C GLY A 102 -0.01 4.71 15.63
N SER A 103 1.26 4.36 15.76
CA SER A 103 2.35 5.31 15.95
C SER A 103 3.67 4.79 15.40
N ALA A 104 4.48 5.69 14.86
CA ALA A 104 5.83 5.39 14.40
C ALA A 104 6.76 4.93 15.53
N ASP A 105 6.51 5.38 16.78
CA ASP A 105 7.32 4.97 17.93
C ASP A 105 7.04 3.53 18.37
N ASN A 106 5.91 2.96 17.92
CA ASN A 106 5.52 1.59 18.23
C ASN A 106 4.92 0.92 16.98
N PRO A 107 5.75 0.60 15.97
CA PRO A 107 5.28 -0.05 14.76
C PRO A 107 4.72 -1.44 15.07
N THR A 108 3.56 -1.76 14.49
CA THR A 108 2.86 -3.05 14.66
C THR A 108 2.95 -3.93 13.42
N ILE A 109 3.45 -3.38 12.30
CA ILE A 109 3.72 -4.09 11.05
C ILE A 109 5.24 -4.32 10.98
N ASP A 110 5.63 -5.59 10.87
CA ASP A 110 7.05 -5.95 10.76
C ASP A 110 7.65 -5.47 9.44
N ALA A 111 8.95 -5.17 9.44
CA ALA A 111 9.71 -4.76 8.26
C ALA A 111 9.55 -5.72 7.05
N ALA A 112 9.37 -7.02 7.33
CA ALA A 112 9.13 -8.04 6.31
C ALA A 112 7.82 -7.87 5.53
N ASN A 113 6.86 -7.14 6.11
CA ASN A 113 5.55 -6.88 5.52
C ASN A 113 5.41 -5.45 4.98
N VAL A 114 6.51 -4.69 4.95
CA VAL A 114 6.55 -3.36 4.35
C VAL A 114 6.80 -3.50 2.86
N PRO A 115 5.97 -2.92 1.98
CA PRO A 115 6.20 -2.94 0.54
C PRO A 115 7.56 -2.35 0.16
N MET A 116 8.29 -3.04 -0.70
CA MET A 116 9.62 -2.63 -1.16
C MET A 116 9.68 -2.64 -2.69
N PRO A 117 10.60 -1.87 -3.28
CA PRO A 117 10.86 -1.95 -4.72
C PRO A 117 11.29 -3.37 -5.14
N GLU A 118 11.01 -3.71 -6.40
CA GLU A 118 11.50 -4.97 -6.98
C GLU A 118 13.03 -5.09 -6.85
N GLY A 119 13.51 -6.26 -6.47
CA GLY A 119 14.93 -6.55 -6.27
C GLY A 119 15.45 -6.23 -4.87
N ALA A 120 14.61 -5.79 -3.94
CA ALA A 120 15.01 -5.65 -2.55
C ALA A 120 15.36 -7.02 -1.94
N ASP A 121 16.37 -7.03 -1.07
CA ASP A 121 16.79 -8.23 -0.33
C ASP A 121 15.72 -8.61 0.70
N ALA A 122 15.18 -9.82 0.58
CA ALA A 122 14.08 -10.30 1.42
C ALA A 122 14.47 -10.57 2.89
N ASN A 123 15.78 -10.70 3.20
CA ASN A 123 16.22 -10.97 4.56
C ASN A 123 16.54 -9.69 5.33
N THR A 124 17.14 -8.72 4.63
CA THR A 124 17.54 -7.45 5.23
C THR A 124 16.48 -6.34 5.02
N HIS A 125 15.53 -6.58 4.11
CA HIS A 125 14.50 -5.60 3.69
C HIS A 125 15.13 -4.28 3.24
N THR A 126 16.20 -4.40 2.43
CA THR A 126 16.97 -3.27 1.91
C THR A 126 17.16 -3.36 0.40
N ILE A 127 17.33 -2.21 -0.23
CA ILE A 127 17.80 -2.10 -1.61
C ILE A 127 18.81 -0.98 -1.69
N THR A 128 19.83 -1.13 -2.55
CA THR A 128 20.85 -0.09 -2.77
C THR A 128 20.88 0.34 -4.22
N ILE A 129 21.12 1.63 -4.43
CA ILE A 129 21.31 2.22 -5.76
C ILE A 129 22.47 3.20 -5.75
N GLY A 130 23.09 3.41 -6.92
CA GLY A 130 24.08 4.46 -7.13
C GLY A 130 23.46 5.79 -7.52
N ASN A 131 24.23 6.86 -7.38
CA ASN A 131 23.86 8.18 -7.92
C ASN A 131 24.04 8.22 -9.45
N ASN A 132 23.34 9.16 -10.11
CA ASN A 132 23.34 9.26 -11.58
C ASN A 132 24.52 10.04 -12.19
N GLY A 133 25.30 10.76 -11.37
CA GLY A 133 26.52 11.48 -11.79
C GLY A 133 26.31 12.91 -12.28
N THR A 134 25.12 13.46 -12.20
CA THR A 134 24.82 14.85 -12.51
C THR A 134 24.75 15.68 -11.23
N ASN A 135 25.56 16.71 -11.05
CA ASN A 135 25.58 17.52 -9.83
C ASN A 135 24.58 18.71 -9.92
N PRO A 136 23.62 18.83 -8.95
CA PRO A 136 23.36 17.93 -7.85
C PRO A 136 22.91 16.55 -8.34
N ASP A 137 23.53 15.50 -7.80
CA ASP A 137 23.26 14.15 -8.24
C ASP A 137 21.94 13.63 -7.70
N GLY A 138 21.03 13.26 -8.61
CA GLY A 138 19.79 12.59 -8.26
C GLY A 138 20.01 11.09 -8.03
N PHE A 139 19.23 10.53 -7.15
CA PHE A 139 19.01 9.10 -7.06
C PHE A 139 17.51 8.82 -6.88
N ALA A 140 17.04 7.73 -7.45
CA ALA A 140 15.64 7.31 -7.33
C ALA A 140 15.56 5.80 -7.23
N PHE A 141 14.88 5.32 -6.19
CA PHE A 141 14.55 3.91 -6.08
C PHE A 141 13.43 3.55 -7.07
N GLN A 142 13.35 2.28 -7.42
CA GLN A 142 12.26 1.81 -8.28
C GLN A 142 10.92 1.97 -7.55
N THR A 143 9.84 1.89 -8.33
CA THR A 143 8.47 2.06 -7.84
C THR A 143 8.15 1.05 -6.75
N ILE A 144 7.58 1.54 -5.65
CA ILE A 144 6.94 0.75 -4.62
C ILE A 144 5.44 0.71 -4.93
N LYS A 145 4.83 -0.45 -4.81
CA LYS A 145 3.43 -0.71 -5.10
C LYS A 145 2.66 -1.04 -3.83
N TYR A 146 1.45 -0.51 -3.73
CA TYR A 146 0.53 -0.73 -2.62
C TYR A 146 -0.83 -1.13 -3.18
N ASP A 147 -1.32 -2.29 -2.82
CA ASP A 147 -2.65 -2.78 -3.17
C ASP A 147 -3.67 -2.56 -2.03
N GLY A 148 -4.87 -3.06 -2.20
CA GLY A 148 -5.95 -2.91 -1.22
C GLY A 148 -5.63 -3.48 0.18
N THR A 149 -4.68 -4.44 0.29
CA THR A 149 -4.27 -5.00 1.59
C THR A 149 -3.43 -4.02 2.42
N HIS A 150 -2.88 -2.99 1.77
CA HIS A 150 -2.06 -1.95 2.40
C HIS A 150 -2.89 -0.74 2.84
N LEU A 151 -4.18 -0.71 2.51
CA LEU A 151 -5.08 0.41 2.82
C LEU A 151 -5.13 0.70 4.32
N ASN A 152 -5.17 1.98 4.69
CA ASN A 152 -5.20 2.49 6.06
C ASN A 152 -3.97 2.12 6.90
N ASN A 153 -2.84 1.85 6.25
CA ASN A 153 -1.56 1.65 6.91
C ASN A 153 -0.58 2.79 6.58
N THR A 154 0.32 3.03 7.52
CA THR A 154 1.47 3.93 7.35
C THR A 154 2.74 3.11 7.47
N TYR A 155 3.60 3.20 6.47
CA TYR A 155 4.88 2.48 6.38
C TYR A 155 6.03 3.42 6.63
N ILE A 156 7.07 2.91 7.29
CA ILE A 156 8.26 3.65 7.71
C ILE A 156 9.47 3.09 6.96
N TYR A 157 10.19 3.97 6.32
CA TYR A 157 11.43 3.69 5.62
C TYR A 157 12.56 4.56 6.15
N GLU A 158 13.78 4.07 6.02
CA GLU A 158 15.00 4.85 6.18
C GLU A 158 15.75 4.93 4.86
N ILE A 159 16.25 6.12 4.55
CA ILE A 159 17.16 6.35 3.43
C ILE A 159 18.46 6.89 4.00
N ARG A 160 19.58 6.30 3.58
CA ARG A 160 20.92 6.75 3.98
C ARG A 160 21.93 6.59 2.86
N GLU A 161 23.01 7.35 2.96
CA GLU A 161 24.21 7.08 2.18
C GLU A 161 24.92 5.85 2.76
N VAL A 162 25.38 4.95 1.91
CA VAL A 162 26.14 3.77 2.35
C VAL A 162 27.58 4.19 2.58
N ILE A 163 28.01 4.13 3.83
CA ILE A 163 29.37 4.46 4.22
C ILE A 163 30.30 3.30 3.81
N PRO A 164 31.35 3.53 3.01
CA PRO A 164 32.25 2.48 2.59
C PRO A 164 33.04 1.89 3.77
N GLN A 165 33.32 0.60 3.68
CA GLN A 165 34.14 -0.07 4.67
C GLN A 165 35.53 0.60 4.76
N GLY A 166 36.00 0.85 6.00
CA GLY A 166 37.28 1.48 6.27
C GLY A 166 37.24 3.00 6.36
N ALA A 167 36.08 3.62 6.18
CA ALA A 167 35.90 5.04 6.45
C ALA A 167 36.03 5.31 7.97
N THR A 168 36.56 6.50 8.29
CA THR A 168 36.73 6.98 9.66
C THR A 168 35.65 8.01 9.95
N GLU A 169 34.94 7.82 11.09
CA GLU A 169 33.93 8.75 11.56
C GLU A 169 34.59 10.04 12.09
N ASN A 170 34.04 11.18 11.68
CA ASN A 170 34.41 12.49 12.14
C ASN A 170 33.52 12.94 13.32
N SER A 171 33.97 13.94 14.08
CA SER A 171 33.23 14.44 15.24
C SER A 171 31.90 15.16 14.88
N ASP A 172 31.69 15.47 13.61
CA ASP A 172 30.45 16.11 13.07
C ASP A 172 29.44 15.11 12.51
N GLY A 173 29.69 13.80 12.66
CA GLY A 173 28.80 12.73 12.15
C GLY A 173 29.02 12.39 10.67
N THR A 174 29.97 13.04 10.00
CA THR A 174 30.41 12.66 8.65
C THR A 174 31.47 11.56 8.72
N TRP A 175 31.76 10.93 7.56
CA TRP A 175 32.76 9.86 7.45
C TRP A 175 33.74 10.20 6.34
N THR A 176 35.01 9.88 6.53
CA THR A 176 36.06 10.17 5.54
C THR A 176 36.80 8.91 5.12
N LEU A 177 36.94 8.74 3.79
CA LEU A 177 37.76 7.68 3.19
C LEU A 177 38.43 8.24 1.91
N ASN A 178 39.77 8.10 1.83
CA ASN A 178 40.56 8.49 0.65
C ASN A 178 40.29 9.93 0.13
N GLY A 179 40.08 10.86 1.05
CA GLY A 179 39.80 12.26 0.72
C GLY A 179 38.34 12.55 0.31
N MET A 180 37.46 11.56 0.31
CA MET A 180 36.03 11.73 0.13
C MET A 180 35.34 11.77 1.49
N THR A 181 34.39 12.71 1.64
CA THR A 181 33.53 12.81 2.82
C THR A 181 32.13 12.28 2.48
N TYR A 182 31.60 11.43 3.34
CA TYR A 182 30.30 10.80 3.23
C TYR A 182 29.39 11.32 4.33
N ASP A 183 28.10 11.43 4.03
CA ASP A 183 27.09 11.87 5.00
C ASP A 183 26.59 10.66 5.81
N GLY A 184 26.72 10.72 7.14
CA GLY A 184 26.23 9.71 8.06
C GLY A 184 24.75 9.84 8.43
N THR A 185 24.06 10.83 7.89
CA THR A 185 22.64 11.11 8.24
C THR A 185 21.71 9.98 7.76
N VAL A 186 20.78 9.60 8.63
CA VAL A 186 19.68 8.70 8.29
C VAL A 186 18.40 9.53 8.19
N HIS A 187 17.74 9.43 7.04
CA HIS A 187 16.47 10.11 6.79
C HIS A 187 15.30 9.13 6.93
N THR A 188 14.36 9.44 7.81
CA THR A 188 13.12 8.66 7.94
C THR A 188 12.06 9.21 6.99
N VAL A 189 11.40 8.31 6.27
CA VAL A 189 10.30 8.60 5.35
C VAL A 189 9.10 7.77 5.76
N THR A 190 7.92 8.39 5.82
CA THR A 190 6.65 7.69 6.03
C THR A 190 5.78 7.77 4.79
N VAL A 191 5.13 6.65 4.45
CA VAL A 191 4.17 6.57 3.35
C VAL A 191 2.85 6.08 3.93
N THR A 192 1.82 6.92 3.85
CA THR A 192 0.46 6.57 4.27
C THR A 192 -0.36 6.17 3.06
N VAL A 193 -0.98 5.01 3.12
CA VAL A 193 -1.88 4.50 2.08
C VAL A 193 -3.32 4.73 2.54
N ALA A 194 -4.02 5.58 1.81
CA ALA A 194 -5.40 5.94 2.09
C ALA A 194 -6.24 5.80 0.82
N ASP A 195 -7.51 5.49 0.99
CA ASP A 195 -8.47 5.57 -0.10
C ASP A 195 -8.77 7.05 -0.38
N GLU A 196 -8.77 7.45 -1.65
CA GLU A 196 -9.28 8.76 -2.00
C GLU A 196 -10.81 8.73 -1.91
N PRO A 197 -11.43 9.68 -1.19
CA PRO A 197 -12.89 9.75 -1.17
C PRO A 197 -13.39 9.89 -2.60
N ASN A 198 -14.26 8.96 -3.00
CA ASN A 198 -14.89 8.97 -4.32
C ASN A 198 -15.57 10.31 -4.57
N THR A 199 -14.95 11.17 -5.35
CA THR A 199 -15.53 12.47 -5.77
C THR A 199 -16.53 12.32 -6.94
N GLN A 200 -16.78 11.11 -7.39
CA GLN A 200 -17.85 10.79 -8.31
C GLN A 200 -19.16 10.80 -7.51
N GLY A 201 -19.90 11.90 -7.66
CA GLY A 201 -21.10 12.18 -6.94
C GLY A 201 -22.09 11.02 -6.91
N GLU A 202 -22.75 10.90 -5.77
CA GLU A 202 -23.92 10.07 -5.59
C GLU A 202 -24.89 10.32 -6.75
N GLY A 203 -25.09 9.30 -7.58
CA GLY A 203 -26.08 9.24 -8.63
C GLY A 203 -27.18 8.27 -8.23
#